data_906ebc59b56ebe3e5b24e0b58d5fb553
#
_entry.id   906ebc59b56ebe3e5b24e0b58d5fb553
#
_cell.length_a   1.000
_cell.length_b   1.000
_cell.length_c   1.000
_cell.angle_alpha   90.00
_cell.angle_beta   90.00
_cell.angle_gamma   90.00
#
_symmetry.space_group_name_H-M   'P 1'
#
loop_
_entity.id
_entity.type
_entity.pdbx_description
1 polymer ?
#
loop_
_entity_poly.entity_id
_entity_poly.type
_entity_poly.pdbx_seq_one_letter_code
_entity_poly.pdbx_strand_id
1 'polypeptide(L)'
;MNPPQQHPFASKRPRVSWRAWAAACLTLCGVAAQAATPCGKPIYLTFDTGHMGVAPLIAEVLNRQNVKVTFFAANEPTQEGDGSLGEHWAPWWKARGAEGHAFASHTFDHVYWRSDLPRGSWQMRPSAGPSKGQTEVWTSQRYCDQLQLANTRLEQITGVKPLPLFRAPGGKTSPSLLMAAKQCGFAHVGWADAGFLGDELPSDKFPNAMLQQRALNHIRAGDILMAHLGIWSRQDPWAPAVLEPLIQGLKAKGFCFATLKDHPQFKPWIR
;
A
#
# COMPACT_ATOMS: atom_id res chain seq x y z
N MET A 1 60.64 -19.45 67.62
CA MET A 1 61.29 -20.77 67.49
C MET A 1 61.45 -21.09 66.04
N ASN A 2 62.68 -21.24 65.61
CA ASN A 2 63.10 -21.38 64.25
C ASN A 2 62.87 -22.84 63.69
N PRO A 3 63.25 -23.08 62.44
CA PRO A 3 62.58 -23.92 61.44
C PRO A 3 63.25 -25.30 61.35
N PRO A 4 62.98 -26.10 60.38
CA PRO A 4 63.93 -26.31 59.26
C PRO A 4 63.32 -26.63 57.88
N GLN A 5 63.94 -26.11 56.82
CA GLN A 5 64.90 -26.61 55.85
C GLN A 5 64.46 -27.81 54.99
N GLN A 6 64.30 -27.53 53.67
CA GLN A 6 65.15 -27.93 52.51
C GLN A 6 65.27 -29.42 52.26
N HIS A 7 65.06 -29.94 51.09
CA HIS A 7 65.86 -29.88 49.88
C HIS A 7 65.22 -30.63 48.69
N PRO A 8 65.76 -30.55 47.48
CA PRO A 8 65.09 -30.66 46.22
C PRO A 8 65.29 -32.00 45.53
N PHE A 9 64.41 -32.32 44.60
CA PHE A 9 64.77 -33.32 43.57
C PHE A 9 64.30 -32.82 42.19
N ALA A 10 65.31 -32.66 41.32
CA ALA A 10 65.23 -32.51 39.91
C ALA A 10 64.87 -33.85 39.20
N SER A 11 63.98 -33.83 38.27
CA SER A 11 63.87 -34.91 37.28
C SER A 11 63.30 -34.43 35.98
N LYS A 12 64.16 -34.41 35.05
CA LYS A 12 64.22 -34.56 33.61
C LYS A 12 62.88 -34.59 32.85
N ARG A 13 62.73 -33.63 31.89
CA ARG A 13 61.82 -33.67 30.76
C ARG A 13 62.15 -34.79 29.75
N PRO A 14 61.12 -35.29 29.06
CA PRO A 14 61.30 -35.57 27.63
C PRO A 14 60.49 -34.61 26.77
N ARG A 15 61.12 -34.05 25.76
CA ARG A 15 60.51 -33.38 24.64
C ARG A 15 59.85 -34.44 23.74
N VAL A 16 58.51 -34.27 23.51
CA VAL A 16 57.90 -34.98 22.39
C VAL A 16 57.17 -33.85 21.54
N SER A 17 57.79 -33.68 20.39
CA SER A 17 57.19 -32.81 19.32
C SER A 17 56.18 -33.66 18.58
N TRP A 18 54.91 -33.19 18.62
CA TRP A 18 53.90 -33.64 17.66
C TRP A 18 53.27 -32.46 17.03
N ARG A 19 53.66 -32.21 15.78
CA ARG A 19 52.95 -31.29 14.87
C ARG A 19 51.67 -32.01 14.44
N ALA A 20 50.56 -31.68 15.05
CA ALA A 20 49.23 -32.03 14.51
C ALA A 20 48.72 -30.87 13.67
N TRP A 21 48.69 -31.07 12.39
CA TRP A 21 48.01 -30.22 11.44
C TRP A 21 46.49 -30.44 11.57
N ALA A 22 45.80 -29.56 12.26
CA ALA A 22 44.34 -29.51 12.22
C ALA A 22 43.92 -28.74 10.95
N ALA A 23 43.57 -29.48 9.91
CA ALA A 23 42.89 -28.93 8.74
C ALA A 23 41.45 -28.60 9.15
N ALA A 24 41.20 -27.35 9.46
CA ALA A 24 39.85 -26.84 9.66
C ALA A 24 39.15 -26.74 8.29
N CYS A 25 38.32 -27.71 7.95
CA CYS A 25 37.37 -27.60 6.86
C CYS A 25 36.30 -26.54 7.22
N LEU A 26 36.51 -25.32 6.77
CA LEU A 26 35.45 -24.29 6.72
C LEU A 26 34.42 -24.68 5.64
N THR A 27 33.40 -25.40 6.01
CA THR A 27 32.20 -25.56 5.19
C THR A 27 31.50 -24.20 5.12
N LEU A 28 31.79 -23.45 4.05
CA LEU A 28 30.97 -22.31 3.65
C LEU A 28 29.57 -22.84 3.26
N CYS A 29 28.61 -22.80 4.21
CA CYS A 29 27.21 -22.89 3.87
C CYS A 29 26.84 -21.61 3.07
N GLY A 30 27.01 -21.69 1.75
CA GLY A 30 26.47 -20.70 0.84
C GLY A 30 24.95 -20.72 0.95
N VAL A 31 24.38 -19.73 1.65
CA VAL A 31 22.95 -19.43 1.55
C VAL A 31 22.74 -18.93 0.12
N ALA A 32 22.36 -19.84 -0.77
CA ALA A 32 21.90 -19.44 -2.09
C ALA A 32 20.67 -18.57 -1.87
N ALA A 33 20.82 -17.26 -2.10
CA ALA A 33 19.68 -16.35 -2.22
C ALA A 33 18.83 -16.88 -3.38
N GLN A 34 17.74 -17.56 -3.06
CA GLN A 34 16.77 -17.95 -4.06
C GLN A 34 16.24 -16.66 -4.70
N ALA A 35 16.64 -16.42 -5.95
CA ALA A 35 16.04 -15.37 -6.75
C ALA A 35 14.53 -15.62 -6.76
N ALA A 36 13.77 -14.66 -6.27
CA ALA A 36 12.30 -14.74 -6.27
C ALA A 36 11.86 -15.02 -7.71
N THR A 37 11.11 -16.09 -7.89
CA THR A 37 10.54 -16.45 -9.21
C THR A 37 9.78 -15.25 -9.76
N PRO A 38 10.03 -14.81 -10.99
CA PRO A 38 9.29 -13.70 -11.57
C PRO A 38 7.78 -13.96 -11.49
N CYS A 39 7.03 -12.94 -11.05
CA CYS A 39 5.59 -13.02 -10.94
C CYS A 39 4.94 -13.18 -12.32
N GLY A 40 4.45 -14.38 -12.65
CA GLY A 40 3.84 -14.68 -13.95
C GLY A 40 2.40 -14.17 -14.12
N LYS A 41 1.70 -13.87 -13.01
CA LYS A 41 0.30 -13.41 -13.00
C LYS A 41 0.13 -12.26 -12.00
N PRO A 42 0.74 -11.07 -12.26
CA PRO A 42 0.63 -9.94 -11.35
C PRO A 42 -0.79 -9.40 -11.30
N ILE A 43 -1.24 -9.01 -10.11
CA ILE A 43 -2.44 -8.20 -9.85
C ILE A 43 -2.07 -7.07 -8.90
N TYR A 44 -2.83 -5.98 -8.95
CA TYR A 44 -2.50 -4.74 -8.27
C TYR A 44 -3.62 -4.36 -7.31
N LEU A 45 -3.50 -4.83 -6.07
CA LEU A 45 -4.46 -4.47 -5.02
C LEU A 45 -4.22 -3.02 -4.59
N THR A 46 -5.30 -2.24 -4.58
CA THR A 46 -5.26 -0.84 -4.18
C THR A 46 -6.35 -0.52 -3.17
N PHE A 47 -6.08 0.45 -2.32
CA PHE A 47 -7.07 0.97 -1.36
C PHE A 47 -7.19 2.48 -1.50
N ASP A 48 -8.41 2.94 -1.60
CA ASP A 48 -8.74 4.35 -1.42
C ASP A 48 -8.94 4.62 0.08
N THR A 49 -8.77 5.86 0.53
CA THR A 49 -9.12 6.25 1.90
C THR A 49 -10.60 6.01 2.19
N GLY A 50 -11.13 6.61 3.15
CA GLY A 50 -12.46 6.51 3.70
C GLY A 50 -12.37 6.90 5.17
N HIS A 51 -13.22 6.35 6.03
CA HIS A 51 -13.20 6.70 7.46
C HIS A 51 -12.07 6.04 8.27
N MET A 52 -11.18 5.29 7.66
CA MET A 52 -10.01 4.61 8.23
C MET A 52 -10.31 3.52 9.30
N GLY A 53 -11.53 3.32 9.70
CA GLY A 53 -11.87 2.44 10.84
C GLY A 53 -11.48 0.96 10.68
N VAL A 54 -11.24 0.49 9.46
CA VAL A 54 -10.72 -0.88 9.21
C VAL A 54 -9.26 -0.88 8.75
N ALA A 55 -8.62 0.28 8.66
CA ALA A 55 -7.24 0.40 8.22
C ALA A 55 -6.24 -0.44 9.06
N PRO A 56 -6.33 -0.50 10.40
CA PRO A 56 -5.47 -1.37 11.19
C PRO A 56 -5.65 -2.85 10.84
N LEU A 57 -6.87 -3.34 10.68
CA LEU A 57 -7.15 -4.73 10.31
C LEU A 57 -6.62 -5.08 8.91
N ILE A 58 -6.78 -4.15 7.95
CA ILE A 58 -6.22 -4.29 6.60
C ILE A 58 -4.70 -4.41 6.68
N ALA A 59 -4.03 -3.54 7.44
CA ALA A 59 -2.58 -3.58 7.61
C ALA A 59 -2.09 -4.91 8.19
N GLU A 60 -2.77 -5.44 9.20
CA GLU A 60 -2.44 -6.76 9.77
C GLU A 60 -2.55 -7.88 8.75
N VAL A 61 -3.62 -7.89 7.94
CA VAL A 61 -3.80 -8.89 6.87
C VAL A 61 -2.69 -8.77 5.83
N LEU A 62 -2.40 -7.55 5.35
CA LEU A 62 -1.35 -7.32 4.36
C LEU A 62 0.01 -7.79 4.86
N ASN A 63 0.34 -7.55 6.13
CA ASN A 63 1.58 -7.99 6.76
C ASN A 63 1.64 -9.51 6.90
N ARG A 64 0.60 -10.15 7.46
CA ARG A 64 0.53 -11.61 7.58
C ARG A 64 0.64 -12.30 6.23
N GLN A 65 0.02 -11.72 5.21
CA GLN A 65 0.01 -12.25 3.86
C GLN A 65 1.22 -11.81 3.03
N ASN A 66 2.13 -10.98 3.57
CA ASN A 66 3.26 -10.40 2.84
C ASN A 66 2.84 -9.83 1.47
N VAL A 67 1.82 -8.97 1.47
CA VAL A 67 1.29 -8.30 0.29
C VAL A 67 1.58 -6.82 0.34
N LYS A 68 2.15 -6.27 -0.74
CA LYS A 68 2.34 -4.83 -0.91
C LYS A 68 1.27 -4.29 -1.85
N VAL A 69 0.75 -3.10 -1.53
CA VAL A 69 -0.37 -2.47 -2.23
C VAL A 69 -0.05 -1.02 -2.57
N THR A 70 -0.92 -0.39 -3.35
CA THR A 70 -0.89 1.05 -3.56
C THR A 70 -2.10 1.69 -2.89
N PHE A 71 -1.86 2.70 -2.06
CA PHE A 71 -2.90 3.50 -1.42
C PHE A 71 -3.13 4.79 -2.19
N PHE A 72 -4.41 5.11 -2.46
CA PHE A 72 -4.84 6.40 -2.97
C PHE A 72 -5.45 7.19 -1.83
N ALA A 73 -4.83 8.29 -1.45
CA ALA A 73 -5.25 9.00 -0.24
C ALA A 73 -5.81 10.40 -0.50
N ALA A 74 -6.91 10.66 0.18
CA ALA A 74 -7.53 11.95 0.41
C ALA A 74 -7.57 12.22 1.92
N ASN A 75 -7.82 13.46 2.34
CA ASN A 75 -8.00 13.81 3.75
C ASN A 75 -9.49 13.78 4.14
N GLU A 76 -10.05 12.57 4.11
CA GLU A 76 -11.46 12.35 4.42
C GLU A 76 -11.75 12.39 5.93
N PRO A 77 -12.99 12.73 6.32
CA PRO A 77 -13.39 12.71 7.72
C PRO A 77 -13.26 11.31 8.33
N THR A 78 -12.72 11.25 9.54
CA THR A 78 -12.59 10.04 10.35
C THR A 78 -13.33 10.21 11.68
N GLN A 79 -13.45 9.15 12.46
CA GLN A 79 -14.07 9.21 13.78
C GLN A 79 -13.20 10.01 14.77
N GLU A 80 -11.89 10.05 14.56
CA GLU A 80 -10.91 10.75 15.37
C GLU A 80 -10.92 12.27 15.13
N GLY A 81 -11.55 12.74 14.05
CA GLY A 81 -11.88 14.14 13.83
C GLY A 81 -10.88 14.98 13.03
N ASP A 82 -9.64 14.52 12.83
CA ASP A 82 -8.59 15.29 12.14
C ASP A 82 -8.36 14.90 10.67
N GLY A 83 -9.16 13.98 10.16
CA GLY A 83 -9.07 13.46 8.80
C GLY A 83 -8.06 12.33 8.62
N SER A 84 -8.24 11.59 7.52
CA SER A 84 -7.44 10.39 7.22
C SER A 84 -5.96 10.65 6.93
N LEU A 85 -5.58 11.88 6.58
CA LEU A 85 -4.19 12.35 6.47
C LEU A 85 -3.80 13.28 7.63
N GLY A 86 -4.57 13.29 8.72
CA GLY A 86 -4.31 14.05 9.94
C GLY A 86 -3.22 13.45 10.82
N GLU A 87 -2.96 14.10 11.95
CA GLU A 87 -1.90 13.70 12.89
C GLU A 87 -2.19 12.36 13.58
N HIS A 88 -3.46 12.07 13.85
CA HIS A 88 -3.87 10.78 14.44
C HIS A 88 -3.42 9.61 13.57
N TRP A 89 -3.61 9.71 12.25
CA TRP A 89 -3.30 8.64 11.30
C TRP A 89 -1.87 8.68 10.76
N ALA A 90 -1.10 9.74 11.03
CA ALA A 90 0.28 9.87 10.55
C ALA A 90 1.19 8.69 10.94
N PRO A 91 1.16 8.15 12.18
CA PRO A 91 1.96 6.97 12.54
C PRO A 91 1.57 5.72 11.72
N TRP A 92 0.29 5.54 11.42
CA TRP A 92 -0.18 4.43 10.60
C TRP A 92 0.38 4.52 9.17
N TRP A 93 0.29 5.69 8.53
CA TRP A 93 0.84 5.92 7.19
C TRP A 93 2.36 5.74 7.15
N LYS A 94 3.07 6.26 8.15
CA LYS A 94 4.52 6.11 8.28
C LYS A 94 4.94 4.63 8.31
N ALA A 95 4.20 3.80 9.06
CA ALA A 95 4.45 2.37 9.10
C ALA A 95 4.22 1.72 7.72
N ARG A 96 3.17 2.11 6.98
CA ARG A 96 2.95 1.62 5.61
C ARG A 96 4.08 2.00 4.66
N GLY A 97 4.64 3.20 4.81
CA GLY A 97 5.86 3.61 4.08
C GLY A 97 7.05 2.69 4.35
N ALA A 98 7.33 2.44 5.62
CA ALA A 98 8.43 1.57 6.06
C ALA A 98 8.24 0.10 5.58
N GLU A 99 7.01 -0.35 5.43
CA GLU A 99 6.67 -1.69 4.92
C GLU A 99 6.81 -1.80 3.40
N GLY A 100 7.05 -0.70 2.68
CA GLY A 100 7.29 -0.71 1.23
C GLY A 100 6.01 -0.67 0.38
N HIS A 101 4.90 -0.19 0.93
CA HIS A 101 3.72 0.15 0.15
C HIS A 101 3.98 1.37 -0.75
N ALA A 102 3.15 1.55 -1.78
CA ALA A 102 3.16 2.73 -2.63
C ALA A 102 1.98 3.65 -2.31
N PHE A 103 2.13 4.93 -2.64
CA PHE A 103 1.13 5.96 -2.35
C PHE A 103 0.84 6.78 -3.59
N ALA A 104 -0.39 7.30 -3.71
CA ALA A 104 -0.84 8.14 -4.79
C ALA A 104 -2.00 9.05 -4.32
N SER A 105 -2.35 10.03 -5.12
CA SER A 105 -3.38 11.02 -4.79
C SER A 105 -4.81 10.50 -5.04
N HIS A 106 -5.73 10.83 -4.11
CA HIS A 106 -7.17 10.69 -4.30
C HIS A 106 -7.88 12.05 -4.29
N THR A 107 -7.17 13.13 -4.65
CA THR A 107 -7.44 14.54 -4.36
C THR A 107 -7.50 14.82 -2.86
N PHE A 108 -6.93 15.93 -2.38
CA PHE A 108 -6.82 16.14 -0.93
C PHE A 108 -8.18 16.20 -0.23
N ASP A 109 -9.12 16.98 -0.78
CA ASP A 109 -10.47 17.16 -0.21
C ASP A 109 -11.49 16.15 -0.76
N HIS A 110 -11.05 15.02 -1.34
CA HIS A 110 -11.88 13.97 -1.92
C HIS A 110 -12.96 14.55 -2.86
N VAL A 111 -12.52 15.08 -4.01
CA VAL A 111 -13.28 15.97 -4.85
C VAL A 111 -13.96 15.26 -6.00
N TYR A 112 -15.28 15.21 -6.00
CA TYR A 112 -16.09 14.65 -7.08
C TYR A 112 -16.20 15.62 -8.25
N TRP A 113 -15.82 15.19 -9.45
CA TRP A 113 -16.23 15.82 -10.70
C TRP A 113 -17.74 15.65 -10.91
N ARG A 114 -18.42 16.72 -11.35
CA ARG A 114 -19.87 16.73 -11.60
C ARG A 114 -20.20 16.96 -13.06
N SER A 115 -19.59 17.96 -13.69
CA SER A 115 -19.78 18.28 -15.11
C SER A 115 -18.66 19.16 -15.65
N ASP A 116 -18.44 19.09 -16.95
CA ASP A 116 -17.60 20.05 -17.67
C ASP A 116 -18.36 21.36 -17.86
N LEU A 117 -17.61 22.46 -17.79
CA LEU A 117 -18.07 23.82 -18.07
C LEU A 117 -17.25 24.43 -19.21
N PRO A 118 -17.72 25.52 -19.84
CA PRO A 118 -16.96 26.23 -20.84
C PRO A 118 -15.59 26.72 -20.34
N ARG A 119 -14.64 26.89 -21.27
CA ARG A 119 -13.29 27.43 -21.03
C ARG A 119 -12.40 26.53 -20.12
N GLY A 120 -12.63 25.22 -20.13
CA GLY A 120 -11.78 24.28 -19.40
C GLY A 120 -11.91 24.40 -17.87
N SER A 121 -13.10 24.65 -17.40
CA SER A 121 -13.45 24.58 -15.97
C SER A 121 -14.48 23.48 -15.71
N TRP A 122 -14.72 23.16 -14.45
CA TRP A 122 -15.62 22.08 -14.05
C TRP A 122 -16.47 22.46 -12.85
N GLN A 123 -17.67 21.90 -12.78
CA GLN A 123 -18.37 21.80 -11.51
C GLN A 123 -17.77 20.66 -10.69
N MET A 124 -17.29 20.99 -9.52
CA MET A 124 -16.65 20.06 -8.57
C MET A 124 -17.38 20.12 -7.22
N ARG A 125 -17.39 18.98 -6.52
CA ARG A 125 -18.01 18.89 -5.19
C ARG A 125 -17.09 18.11 -4.24
N PRO A 126 -16.34 18.80 -3.38
CA PRO A 126 -15.57 18.16 -2.32
C PRO A 126 -16.47 17.44 -1.32
N SER A 127 -16.05 16.27 -0.82
CA SER A 127 -16.70 15.60 0.30
C SER A 127 -15.93 15.73 1.61
N ALA A 128 -14.79 16.41 1.57
CA ALA A 128 -13.96 16.76 2.73
C ALA A 128 -13.51 18.22 2.62
N GLY A 129 -12.79 18.71 3.63
CA GLY A 129 -12.23 20.04 3.65
C GLY A 129 -13.24 21.17 3.84
N PRO A 130 -12.79 22.45 3.70
CA PRO A 130 -13.61 23.63 4.01
C PRO A 130 -14.86 23.77 3.14
N SER A 131 -14.79 23.33 1.89
CA SER A 131 -15.92 23.39 0.93
C SER A 131 -16.75 22.10 0.88
N LYS A 132 -16.67 21.26 1.90
CA LYS A 132 -17.39 19.99 1.96
C LYS A 132 -18.88 20.16 1.61
N GLY A 133 -19.33 19.39 0.60
CA GLY A 133 -20.72 19.35 0.17
C GLY A 133 -21.17 20.51 -0.71
N GLN A 134 -20.34 21.54 -0.93
CA GLN A 134 -20.64 22.66 -1.82
C GLN A 134 -20.27 22.32 -3.26
N THR A 135 -21.07 22.80 -4.22
CA THR A 135 -20.70 22.70 -5.63
C THR A 135 -20.02 24.00 -6.06
N GLU A 136 -18.80 23.89 -6.53
CA GLU A 136 -17.96 25.03 -6.90
C GLU A 136 -17.46 24.90 -8.33
N VAL A 137 -17.10 26.02 -8.94
CA VAL A 137 -16.42 26.06 -10.23
C VAL A 137 -14.92 26.03 -10.01
N TRP A 138 -14.26 25.04 -10.58
CA TRP A 138 -12.81 24.86 -10.45
C TRP A 138 -12.10 25.00 -11.79
N THR A 139 -10.91 25.59 -11.74
CA THR A 139 -9.95 25.63 -12.84
C THR A 139 -9.02 24.40 -12.80
N SER A 140 -8.29 24.18 -13.90
CA SER A 140 -7.26 23.14 -13.96
C SER A 140 -6.19 23.32 -12.87
N GLN A 141 -5.78 24.56 -12.60
CA GLN A 141 -4.80 24.83 -11.54
C GLN A 141 -5.29 24.34 -10.18
N ARG A 142 -6.51 24.71 -9.78
CA ARG A 142 -7.08 24.29 -8.49
C ARG A 142 -7.20 22.77 -8.38
N TYR A 143 -7.51 22.08 -9.47
CA TYR A 143 -7.55 20.62 -9.48
C TYR A 143 -6.15 20.01 -9.32
N CYS A 144 -5.17 20.55 -10.02
CA CYS A 144 -3.76 20.13 -9.89
C CYS A 144 -3.24 20.36 -8.47
N ASP A 145 -3.58 21.49 -7.85
CA ASP A 145 -3.18 21.79 -6.46
C ASP A 145 -3.73 20.74 -5.49
N GLN A 146 -4.96 20.28 -5.69
CA GLN A 146 -5.55 19.20 -4.89
C GLN A 146 -4.85 17.86 -5.06
N LEU A 147 -4.42 17.54 -6.28
CA LEU A 147 -3.64 16.33 -6.53
C LEU A 147 -2.26 16.41 -5.85
N GLN A 148 -1.59 17.55 -6.00
CA GLN A 148 -0.27 17.77 -5.44
C GLN A 148 -0.29 17.85 -3.91
N LEU A 149 -1.31 18.48 -3.32
CA LEU A 149 -1.43 18.63 -1.87
C LEU A 149 -1.53 17.26 -1.18
N ALA A 150 -2.31 16.32 -1.74
CA ALA A 150 -2.39 14.96 -1.22
C ALA A 150 -1.02 14.25 -1.26
N ASN A 151 -0.31 14.34 -2.39
CA ASN A 151 1.02 13.76 -2.52
C ASN A 151 2.03 14.41 -1.56
N THR A 152 2.02 15.74 -1.45
CA THR A 152 2.92 16.45 -0.53
C THR A 152 2.68 16.01 0.91
N ARG A 153 1.42 15.90 1.33
CA ARG A 153 1.10 15.45 2.70
C ARG A 153 1.51 13.99 2.93
N LEU A 154 1.27 13.11 1.97
CA LEU A 154 1.73 11.72 2.04
C LEU A 154 3.25 11.61 2.17
N GLU A 155 4.00 12.36 1.36
CA GLU A 155 5.47 12.38 1.42
C GLU A 155 5.97 12.88 2.78
N GLN A 156 5.38 13.94 3.32
CA GLN A 156 5.71 14.47 4.66
C GLN A 156 5.50 13.42 5.76
N ILE A 157 4.40 12.67 5.70
CA ILE A 157 4.07 11.68 6.73
C ILE A 157 4.90 10.41 6.57
N THR A 158 5.01 9.90 5.35
CA THR A 158 5.59 8.57 5.09
C THR A 158 7.09 8.59 4.87
N GLY A 159 7.65 9.72 4.46
CA GLY A 159 9.02 9.84 3.96
C GLY A 159 9.22 9.15 2.60
N VAL A 160 8.15 8.67 1.95
CA VAL A 160 8.19 8.00 0.65
C VAL A 160 7.59 8.92 -0.41
N LYS A 161 8.30 9.16 -1.50
CA LYS A 161 7.78 9.94 -2.63
C LYS A 161 6.59 9.21 -3.25
N PRO A 162 5.38 9.83 -3.26
CA PRO A 162 4.21 9.22 -3.88
C PRO A 162 4.36 9.13 -5.40
N LEU A 163 3.65 8.19 -5.98
CA LEU A 163 3.60 8.03 -7.43
C LEU A 163 2.91 9.23 -8.07
N PRO A 164 3.30 9.64 -9.29
CA PRO A 164 2.61 10.66 -10.06
C PRO A 164 1.31 10.09 -10.66
N LEU A 165 0.52 9.47 -9.82
CA LEU A 165 -0.73 8.81 -10.15
C LEU A 165 -1.85 9.39 -9.29
N PHE A 166 -3.08 9.32 -9.81
CA PHE A 166 -4.25 9.65 -9.01
C PHE A 166 -5.44 8.77 -9.37
N ARG A 167 -6.35 8.63 -8.44
CA ARG A 167 -7.69 8.09 -8.68
C ARG A 167 -8.71 9.17 -8.44
N ALA A 168 -9.62 9.36 -9.39
CA ALA A 168 -10.71 10.33 -9.22
C ALA A 168 -11.77 9.77 -8.26
N PRO A 169 -12.21 10.55 -7.23
CA PRO A 169 -13.26 10.12 -6.32
C PRO A 169 -14.52 9.63 -7.03
N GLY A 170 -14.99 8.43 -6.61
CA GLY A 170 -16.11 7.73 -7.24
C GLY A 170 -15.88 7.31 -8.69
N GLY A 171 -14.64 7.31 -9.17
CA GLY A 171 -14.29 6.98 -10.56
C GLY A 171 -14.79 8.02 -11.59
N LYS A 172 -15.30 9.17 -11.14
CA LYS A 172 -15.94 10.16 -12.01
C LYS A 172 -14.92 11.06 -12.68
N THR A 173 -14.90 11.01 -14.01
CA THR A 173 -13.94 11.76 -14.84
C THR A 173 -14.59 12.30 -16.11
N SER A 174 -13.90 13.22 -16.78
CA SER A 174 -14.16 13.61 -18.17
C SER A 174 -12.83 13.66 -18.95
N PRO A 175 -12.88 13.61 -20.28
CA PRO A 175 -11.67 13.77 -21.09
C PRO A 175 -10.90 15.06 -20.79
N SER A 176 -11.61 16.18 -20.54
CA SER A 176 -10.99 17.47 -20.24
C SER A 176 -10.31 17.46 -18.87
N LEU A 177 -10.92 16.83 -17.85
CA LEU A 177 -10.34 16.68 -16.52
C LEU A 177 -9.07 15.80 -16.54
N LEU A 178 -9.11 14.68 -17.27
CA LEU A 178 -7.97 13.80 -17.42
C LEU A 178 -6.81 14.47 -18.16
N MET A 179 -7.13 15.29 -19.17
CA MET A 179 -6.10 16.05 -19.88
C MET A 179 -5.44 17.08 -18.96
N ALA A 180 -6.19 17.79 -18.13
CA ALA A 180 -5.63 18.73 -17.16
C ALA A 180 -4.74 18.04 -16.14
N ALA A 181 -5.19 16.93 -15.57
CA ALA A 181 -4.36 16.12 -14.65
C ALA A 181 -3.05 15.65 -15.31
N LYS A 182 -3.11 15.22 -16.58
CA LYS A 182 -1.92 14.87 -17.35
C LYS A 182 -0.96 16.05 -17.53
N GLN A 183 -1.48 17.25 -17.79
CA GLN A 183 -0.65 18.46 -17.96
C GLN A 183 0.09 18.84 -16.67
N CYS A 184 -0.47 18.55 -15.51
CA CYS A 184 0.22 18.73 -14.23
C CYS A 184 0.98 17.47 -13.75
N GLY A 185 1.20 16.50 -14.62
CA GLY A 185 2.10 15.37 -14.36
C GLY A 185 1.45 14.17 -13.70
N PHE A 186 0.12 14.07 -13.66
CA PHE A 186 -0.57 12.93 -13.04
C PHE A 186 -1.26 12.04 -14.07
N ALA A 187 -1.09 10.71 -13.91
CA ALA A 187 -1.86 9.72 -14.66
C ALA A 187 -3.03 9.19 -13.83
N HIS A 188 -4.20 9.09 -14.45
CA HIS A 188 -5.38 8.52 -13.81
C HIS A 188 -5.32 7.00 -13.76
N VAL A 189 -5.74 6.45 -12.62
CA VAL A 189 -5.82 5.01 -12.36
C VAL A 189 -7.27 4.64 -12.03
N GLY A 190 -7.90 3.90 -12.92
CA GLY A 190 -9.17 3.23 -12.65
C GLY A 190 -8.95 1.86 -11.99
N TRP A 191 -9.93 0.98 -12.16
CA TRP A 191 -9.89 -0.42 -11.76
C TRP A 191 -10.52 -1.29 -12.85
N ALA A 192 -10.19 -2.59 -12.85
CA ALA A 192 -10.84 -3.56 -13.73
C ALA A 192 -12.30 -3.81 -13.30
N ASP A 193 -13.17 -4.20 -14.21
CA ASP A 193 -14.57 -4.50 -13.87
C ASP A 193 -14.67 -5.55 -12.74
N ALA A 194 -13.85 -6.60 -12.83
CA ALA A 194 -13.74 -7.60 -11.77
C ALA A 194 -12.96 -7.11 -10.55
N GLY A 195 -12.24 -6.00 -10.67
CA GLY A 195 -11.41 -5.39 -9.64
C GLY A 195 -12.20 -4.51 -8.67
N PHE A 196 -13.45 -4.15 -8.97
CA PHE A 196 -14.34 -3.53 -7.99
C PHE A 196 -14.74 -4.56 -6.94
N LEU A 197 -14.11 -4.50 -5.77
CA LEU A 197 -14.27 -5.54 -4.75
C LEU A 197 -15.58 -5.43 -3.96
N GLY A 198 -16.30 -4.32 -4.10
CA GLY A 198 -17.67 -4.16 -3.62
C GLY A 198 -17.82 -3.88 -2.13
N ASP A 199 -16.73 -3.48 -1.45
CA ASP A 199 -16.73 -3.18 -0.02
C ASP A 199 -17.62 -1.98 0.38
N GLU A 200 -18.08 -1.18 -0.59
CA GLU A 200 -19.02 -0.07 -0.41
C GLU A 200 -20.48 -0.44 -0.72
N LEU A 201 -20.73 -1.65 -1.22
CA LEU A 201 -22.08 -2.09 -1.58
C LEU A 201 -22.90 -2.49 -0.34
N PRO A 202 -24.22 -2.29 -0.35
CA PRO A 202 -25.08 -2.67 0.76
C PRO A 202 -24.98 -4.16 1.08
N SER A 203 -24.78 -4.51 2.36
CA SER A 203 -24.53 -5.89 2.81
C SER A 203 -25.71 -6.82 2.63
N ASP A 204 -26.94 -6.31 2.72
CA ASP A 204 -28.18 -7.06 2.52
C ASP A 204 -28.33 -7.58 1.10
N LYS A 205 -27.81 -6.85 0.10
CA LYS A 205 -27.84 -7.21 -1.32
C LYS A 205 -26.55 -7.87 -1.80
N PHE A 206 -25.44 -7.55 -1.18
CA PHE A 206 -24.11 -7.99 -1.55
C PHE A 206 -23.34 -8.55 -0.34
N PRO A 207 -23.74 -9.73 0.15
CA PRO A 207 -23.06 -10.33 1.30
C PRO A 207 -21.59 -10.66 0.99
N ASN A 208 -20.76 -10.66 2.02
CA ASN A 208 -19.30 -10.87 1.92
C ASN A 208 -18.92 -12.12 1.10
N ALA A 209 -19.62 -13.23 1.31
CA ALA A 209 -19.36 -14.48 0.57
C ALA A 209 -19.57 -14.34 -0.94
N MET A 210 -20.60 -13.60 -1.36
CA MET A 210 -20.87 -13.31 -2.77
C MET A 210 -19.76 -12.45 -3.38
N LEU A 211 -19.33 -11.41 -2.70
CA LEU A 211 -18.26 -10.52 -3.16
C LEU A 211 -16.94 -11.27 -3.32
N GLN A 212 -16.59 -12.11 -2.34
CA GLN A 212 -15.38 -12.95 -2.39
C GLN A 212 -15.43 -13.92 -3.58
N GLN A 213 -16.54 -14.64 -3.76
CA GLN A 213 -16.69 -15.62 -4.84
C GLN A 213 -16.62 -14.94 -6.21
N ARG A 214 -17.30 -13.79 -6.38
CA ARG A 214 -17.25 -13.00 -7.61
C ARG A 214 -15.81 -12.60 -7.95
N ALA A 215 -15.07 -12.06 -7.00
CA ALA A 215 -13.69 -11.66 -7.19
C ALA A 215 -12.80 -12.86 -7.58
N LEU A 216 -12.88 -13.96 -6.82
CA LEU A 216 -12.11 -15.18 -7.11
C LEU A 216 -12.38 -15.78 -8.48
N ASN A 217 -13.59 -15.61 -9.03
CA ASN A 217 -13.97 -16.21 -10.31
C ASN A 217 -13.62 -15.34 -11.52
N HIS A 218 -13.50 -14.03 -11.36
CA HIS A 218 -13.41 -13.13 -12.51
C HIS A 218 -12.11 -12.31 -12.59
N ILE A 219 -11.33 -12.19 -11.49
CA ILE A 219 -10.04 -11.48 -11.49
C ILE A 219 -9.05 -12.18 -12.43
N ARG A 220 -8.33 -11.38 -13.23
CA ARG A 220 -7.34 -11.82 -14.21
C ARG A 220 -5.97 -11.17 -13.93
N ALA A 221 -4.93 -11.76 -14.52
CA ALA A 221 -3.60 -11.16 -14.46
C ALA A 221 -3.60 -9.76 -15.12
N GLY A 222 -2.97 -8.81 -14.46
CA GLY A 222 -2.95 -7.40 -14.87
C GLY A 222 -4.06 -6.54 -14.26
N ASP A 223 -5.07 -7.14 -13.61
CA ASP A 223 -6.18 -6.39 -13.03
C ASP A 223 -5.72 -5.50 -11.86
N ILE A 224 -6.28 -4.29 -11.85
CA ILE A 224 -6.21 -3.37 -10.72
C ILE A 224 -7.45 -3.56 -9.87
N LEU A 225 -7.25 -3.89 -8.60
CA LEU A 225 -8.31 -4.16 -7.63
C LEU A 225 -8.48 -2.94 -6.72
N MET A 226 -9.73 -2.60 -6.36
CA MET A 226 -10.04 -1.44 -5.54
C MET A 226 -10.96 -1.83 -4.38
N ALA A 227 -10.58 -1.39 -3.19
CA ALA A 227 -11.35 -1.38 -1.96
C ALA A 227 -11.00 -0.12 -1.15
N HIS A 228 -11.58 0.06 0.03
CA HIS A 228 -11.40 1.23 0.87
C HIS A 228 -10.86 0.88 2.26
N LEU A 229 -10.28 1.88 2.93
CA LEU A 229 -9.84 1.79 4.32
C LEU A 229 -10.99 2.00 5.32
N GLY A 230 -12.21 1.75 4.88
CA GLY A 230 -13.44 1.82 5.64
C GLY A 230 -14.49 2.71 4.99
N ILE A 231 -15.72 2.22 4.93
CA ILE A 231 -16.87 2.90 4.30
C ILE A 231 -18.02 3.01 5.29
N TRP A 232 -18.60 4.22 5.43
CA TRP A 232 -19.68 4.50 6.36
C TRP A 232 -20.98 3.75 6.07
N SER A 233 -21.22 3.42 4.80
CA SER A 233 -22.47 2.79 4.35
C SER A 233 -22.55 1.29 4.61
N ARG A 234 -21.42 0.61 4.92
CA ARG A 234 -21.42 -0.84 5.12
C ARG A 234 -21.44 -1.21 6.59
N GLN A 235 -22.43 -2.04 6.99
CA GLN A 235 -22.61 -2.46 8.37
C GLN A 235 -21.78 -3.69 8.74
N ASP A 236 -21.64 -4.69 7.85
CA ASP A 236 -20.75 -5.83 8.02
C ASP A 236 -19.38 -5.52 7.42
N PRO A 237 -18.31 -5.44 8.19
CA PRO A 237 -17.00 -5.10 7.68
C PRO A 237 -16.54 -6.08 6.57
N TRP A 238 -16.19 -5.55 5.40
CA TRP A 238 -15.60 -6.32 4.33
C TRP A 238 -14.20 -6.82 4.72
N ALA A 239 -13.41 -6.00 5.36
CA ALA A 239 -12.13 -6.39 5.95
C ALA A 239 -12.29 -6.62 7.47
N PRO A 240 -11.73 -7.72 8.03
CA PRO A 240 -10.90 -8.73 7.35
C PRO A 240 -11.70 -9.87 6.67
N ALA A 241 -13.01 -9.91 6.81
CA ALA A 241 -13.85 -11.07 6.46
C ALA A 241 -13.66 -11.55 5.00
N VAL A 242 -13.50 -10.63 4.04
CA VAL A 242 -13.26 -10.96 2.63
C VAL A 242 -11.81 -10.85 2.25
N LEU A 243 -11.08 -9.86 2.76
CA LEU A 243 -9.74 -9.50 2.30
C LEU A 243 -8.75 -10.66 2.43
N GLU A 244 -8.64 -11.27 3.60
CA GLU A 244 -7.66 -12.34 3.82
C GLU A 244 -7.98 -13.61 3.01
N PRO A 245 -9.21 -14.15 3.04
CA PRO A 245 -9.58 -15.29 2.20
C PRO A 245 -9.44 -15.00 0.70
N LEU A 246 -9.71 -13.78 0.26
CA LEU A 246 -9.52 -13.38 -1.13
C LEU A 246 -8.04 -13.43 -1.52
N ILE A 247 -7.15 -12.84 -0.72
CA ILE A 247 -5.70 -12.88 -0.96
C ILE A 247 -5.21 -14.33 -1.03
N GLN A 248 -5.60 -15.17 -0.08
CA GLN A 248 -5.23 -16.58 -0.04
C GLN A 248 -5.73 -17.34 -1.27
N GLY A 249 -6.99 -17.13 -1.64
CA GLY A 249 -7.59 -17.77 -2.81
C GLY A 249 -6.95 -17.34 -4.13
N LEU A 250 -6.60 -16.07 -4.28
CA LEU A 250 -5.89 -15.57 -5.45
C LEU A 250 -4.46 -16.12 -5.53
N LYS A 251 -3.74 -16.17 -4.40
CA LYS A 251 -2.41 -16.82 -4.35
C LYS A 251 -2.48 -18.30 -4.72
N ALA A 252 -3.47 -19.04 -4.23
CA ALA A 252 -3.69 -20.45 -4.58
C ALA A 252 -3.95 -20.65 -6.07
N LYS A 253 -4.51 -19.64 -6.78
CA LYS A 253 -4.67 -19.62 -8.25
C LYS A 253 -3.41 -19.16 -8.99
N GLY A 254 -2.30 -18.94 -8.30
CA GLY A 254 -1.01 -18.54 -8.87
C GLY A 254 -0.87 -17.05 -9.16
N PHE A 255 -1.77 -16.21 -8.63
CA PHE A 255 -1.60 -14.76 -8.69
C PHE A 255 -0.55 -14.29 -7.67
N CYS A 256 0.12 -13.20 -7.99
CA CYS A 256 1.03 -12.50 -7.11
C CYS A 256 0.66 -11.01 -7.07
N PHE A 257 0.85 -10.40 -5.92
CA PHE A 257 0.48 -9.02 -5.68
C PHE A 257 1.69 -8.11 -5.90
N ALA A 258 1.50 -7.04 -6.65
CA ALA A 258 2.50 -6.01 -6.89
C ALA A 258 1.90 -4.61 -6.67
N THR A 259 2.76 -3.62 -6.48
CA THR A 259 2.34 -2.22 -6.43
C THR A 259 2.25 -1.63 -7.83
N LEU A 260 1.55 -0.51 -7.99
CA LEU A 260 1.47 0.18 -9.30
C LEU A 260 2.81 0.71 -9.81
N LYS A 261 3.87 0.68 -9.00
CA LYS A 261 5.25 0.93 -9.46
C LYS A 261 5.66 0.00 -10.59
N ASP A 262 5.16 -1.23 -10.56
CA ASP A 262 5.52 -2.29 -11.50
C ASP A 262 4.50 -2.46 -12.62
N HIS A 263 3.38 -1.71 -12.58
CA HIS A 263 2.33 -1.83 -13.58
C HIS A 263 2.80 -1.30 -14.95
N PRO A 264 2.72 -2.09 -16.03
CA PRO A 264 3.28 -1.71 -17.34
C PRO A 264 2.79 -0.35 -17.88
N GLN A 265 1.49 -0.06 -17.71
CA GLN A 265 0.87 1.19 -18.16
C GLN A 265 1.42 2.42 -17.44
N PHE A 266 1.78 2.30 -16.15
CA PHE A 266 2.16 3.43 -15.32
C PHE A 266 3.68 3.58 -15.15
N LYS A 267 4.43 2.54 -15.46
CA LYS A 267 5.90 2.55 -15.41
C LYS A 267 6.54 3.74 -16.14
N PRO A 268 6.05 4.18 -17.32
CA PRO A 268 6.60 5.37 -17.99
C PRO A 268 6.43 6.70 -17.23
N TRP A 269 5.51 6.77 -16.28
CA TRP A 269 5.25 7.94 -15.43
C TRP A 269 6.16 8.00 -14.21
N ILE A 270 6.67 6.85 -13.77
CA ILE A 270 7.42 6.66 -12.54
C ILE A 270 8.90 6.68 -12.89
N ARG A 271 9.51 7.86 -12.76
CA ARG A 271 10.93 8.11 -13.04
C ARG A 271 11.74 8.24 -11.75
#